data_ac3f22a1b4f556a090971c41d50503c1
#
_entry.id   ac3f22a1b4f556a090971c41d50503c1
#
_cell.length_a   1.000
_cell.length_b   1.000
_cell.length_c   1.000
_cell.angle_alpha   90.00
_cell.angle_beta   90.00
_cell.angle_gamma   90.00
#
_symmetry.space_group_name_H-M   'P 1'
#
loop_
_entity.id
_entity.type
_entity.pdbx_description
1 polymer ?
#
loop_
_entity_poly.entity_id
_entity_poly.type
_entity_poly.pdbx_seq_one_letter_code
_entity_poly.pdbx_strand_id
1 'polypeptide(L)'
;MTEPRSSQELFELAVQHMPDIEPEIVPGTWRWNVIDGLQGQDNLGIELGVAGGGFSKRMVDSGRFRRFWGVDAYSDHHDVAQFRQALRTVGLDRNYHLLRMTFAEAFELFPDGYFDFVYVDGYAHSGEEGGITILDWYAKVKPGGILAGDDYDPVRWPLVVWGVHNLVSQIGVPLQVTENILEGTYNNYASWFLTKPAEGTGLLKPDPVLQRLGIEERAAIAARKKTKSGRVKGTPPTGS
;
A
#
# COMPACT_ATOMS: atom_id res chain seq x y z
N MET A 1 -18.75 10.75 18.02
CA MET A 1 -17.78 10.33 16.97
C MET A 1 -16.70 9.57 17.71
N THR A 2 -16.49 8.33 17.38
CA THR A 2 -15.44 7.50 17.97
C THR A 2 -14.07 8.02 17.54
N GLU A 3 -13.13 8.11 18.48
CA GLU A 3 -11.73 8.40 18.15
C GLU A 3 -11.09 7.17 17.49
N PRO A 4 -10.04 7.36 16.65
CA PRO A 4 -9.28 6.25 16.11
C PRO A 4 -8.68 5.41 17.25
N ARG A 5 -8.70 4.11 17.12
CA ARG A 5 -8.06 3.19 18.07
C ARG A 5 -6.54 3.38 18.08
N SER A 6 -5.92 3.07 19.19
CA SER A 6 -4.46 2.96 19.27
C SER A 6 -3.95 1.75 18.49
N SER A 7 -2.69 1.78 18.06
CA SER A 7 -2.05 0.62 17.42
C SER A 7 -2.08 -0.62 18.34
N GLN A 8 -1.97 -0.42 19.66
CA GLN A 8 -2.05 -1.51 20.64
C GLN A 8 -3.43 -2.18 20.65
N GLU A 9 -4.53 -1.41 20.66
CA GLU A 9 -5.89 -1.97 20.62
C GLU A 9 -6.14 -2.71 19.31
N LEU A 10 -5.65 -2.20 18.19
CA LEU A 10 -5.77 -2.87 16.89
C LEU A 10 -4.90 -4.13 16.82
N PHE A 11 -3.72 -4.13 17.43
CA PHE A 11 -2.85 -5.30 17.53
C PHE A 11 -3.52 -6.43 18.33
N GLU A 12 -4.11 -6.11 19.47
CA GLU A 12 -4.83 -7.08 20.31
C GLU A 12 -6.01 -7.74 19.58
N LEU A 13 -6.73 -6.94 18.76
CA LEU A 13 -7.80 -7.46 17.89
C LEU A 13 -7.24 -8.33 16.75
N ALA A 14 -6.14 -7.92 16.15
CA ALA A 14 -5.49 -8.67 15.08
C ALA A 14 -5.02 -10.05 15.58
N VAL A 15 -4.35 -10.11 16.71
CA VAL A 15 -3.89 -11.38 17.32
C VAL A 15 -5.05 -12.38 17.57
N GLN A 16 -6.26 -11.87 17.86
CA GLN A 16 -7.42 -12.73 18.11
C GLN A 16 -8.09 -13.27 16.86
N HIS A 17 -7.97 -12.60 15.72
CA HIS A 17 -8.78 -12.87 14.53
C HIS A 17 -7.97 -13.12 13.27
N MET A 18 -6.76 -12.59 13.18
CA MET A 18 -5.90 -12.72 12.02
C MET A 18 -5.49 -14.17 11.78
N PRO A 19 -5.49 -14.67 10.53
CA PRO A 19 -4.91 -15.96 10.21
C PRO A 19 -3.44 -16.05 10.64
N ASP A 20 -3.06 -17.18 11.22
CA ASP A 20 -1.69 -17.45 11.65
C ASP A 20 -0.84 -17.83 10.41
N ILE A 21 -0.06 -16.89 9.93
CA ILE A 21 0.86 -17.04 8.77
C ILE A 21 2.25 -16.68 9.24
N GLU A 22 3.18 -17.60 9.12
CA GLU A 22 4.60 -17.36 9.36
C GLU A 22 5.27 -16.89 8.06
N PRO A 23 5.77 -15.63 8.00
CA PRO A 23 6.43 -15.13 6.80
C PRO A 23 7.87 -15.65 6.70
N GLU A 24 8.33 -15.85 5.48
CA GLU A 24 9.74 -16.06 5.17
C GLU A 24 10.47 -14.72 5.12
N ILE A 25 11.36 -14.47 6.08
CA ILE A 25 12.25 -13.31 6.03
C ILE A 25 13.36 -13.57 5.01
N VAL A 26 13.44 -12.72 3.99
CA VAL A 26 14.44 -12.88 2.92
C VAL A 26 15.72 -12.13 3.28
N PRO A 27 16.83 -12.82 3.60
CA PRO A 27 18.04 -12.19 4.10
C PRO A 27 18.68 -11.20 3.12
N GLY A 28 19.18 -10.08 3.64
CA GLY A 28 19.90 -9.08 2.88
C GLY A 28 19.04 -8.20 1.98
N THR A 29 17.73 -8.39 1.97
CA THR A 29 16.82 -7.66 1.07
C THR A 29 16.30 -6.36 1.67
N TRP A 30 16.11 -5.38 0.80
CA TRP A 30 15.50 -4.09 1.06
C TRP A 30 14.16 -3.98 0.32
N ARG A 31 13.37 -2.98 0.66
CA ARG A 31 12.10 -2.64 0.00
C ARG A 31 12.13 -2.73 -1.53
N TRP A 32 13.21 -2.33 -2.17
CA TRP A 32 13.34 -2.36 -3.63
C TRP A 32 13.73 -3.71 -4.21
N ASN A 33 14.14 -4.68 -3.37
CA ASN A 33 14.45 -6.05 -3.83
C ASN A 33 13.21 -6.89 -4.10
N VAL A 34 12.02 -6.43 -3.74
CA VAL A 34 10.75 -7.14 -4.01
C VAL A 34 10.52 -7.45 -5.51
N ILE A 35 11.26 -6.78 -6.39
CA ILE A 35 11.22 -7.01 -7.85
C ILE A 35 12.28 -7.99 -8.35
N ASP A 36 13.13 -8.53 -7.50
CA ASP A 36 14.25 -9.39 -7.94
C ASP A 36 13.75 -10.69 -8.58
N GLY A 37 12.54 -11.14 -8.23
CA GLY A 37 11.87 -12.28 -8.84
C GLY A 37 11.29 -12.04 -10.26
N LEU A 38 11.20 -10.78 -10.71
CA LEU A 38 10.67 -10.46 -12.04
C LEU A 38 11.61 -10.94 -13.13
N GLN A 39 11.04 -11.52 -14.17
CA GLN A 39 11.80 -11.97 -15.34
C GLN A 39 11.88 -10.86 -16.40
N GLY A 40 13.05 -10.75 -17.06
CA GLY A 40 13.25 -9.82 -18.16
C GLY A 40 13.20 -8.33 -17.77
N GLN A 41 12.95 -7.48 -18.78
CA GLN A 41 12.96 -6.01 -18.65
C GLN A 41 11.68 -5.36 -19.23
N ASP A 42 10.76 -6.13 -19.77
CA ASP A 42 9.54 -5.63 -20.42
C ASP A 42 8.31 -5.65 -19.50
N ASN A 43 8.52 -5.59 -18.19
CA ASN A 43 7.45 -5.70 -17.22
C ASN A 43 6.57 -4.45 -17.19
N LEU A 44 5.32 -4.62 -16.80
CA LEU A 44 4.37 -3.57 -16.45
C LEU A 44 4.22 -3.52 -14.94
N GLY A 45 4.51 -2.36 -14.33
CA GLY A 45 4.43 -2.21 -12.89
C GLY A 45 3.58 -1.02 -12.46
N ILE A 46 3.06 -1.07 -11.24
CA ILE A 46 2.29 0.02 -10.64
C ILE A 46 2.58 0.13 -9.13
N GLU A 47 2.66 1.37 -8.64
CA GLU A 47 2.72 1.72 -7.22
C GLU A 47 1.45 2.47 -6.82
N LEU A 48 0.83 2.04 -5.74
CA LEU A 48 -0.32 2.69 -5.11
C LEU A 48 0.14 3.42 -3.86
N GLY A 49 0.16 4.76 -3.90
CA GLY A 49 0.75 5.60 -2.86
C GLY A 49 2.18 6.01 -3.21
N VAL A 50 2.32 7.14 -3.89
CA VAL A 50 3.60 7.58 -4.46
C VAL A 50 4.33 8.58 -3.57
N ALA A 51 3.58 9.39 -2.81
CA ALA A 51 4.14 10.49 -2.02
C ALA A 51 5.14 11.34 -2.84
N GLY A 52 6.40 11.43 -2.42
CA GLY A 52 7.46 12.18 -3.10
C GLY A 52 8.15 11.44 -4.26
N GLY A 53 7.72 10.22 -4.61
CA GLY A 53 8.19 9.46 -5.78
C GLY A 53 9.50 8.69 -5.58
N GLY A 54 9.94 8.49 -4.34
CA GLY A 54 11.21 7.83 -4.05
C GLY A 54 11.27 6.38 -4.52
N PHE A 55 10.22 5.61 -4.25
CA PHE A 55 10.14 4.22 -4.69
C PHE A 55 9.89 4.12 -6.20
N SER A 56 8.93 4.89 -6.76
CA SER A 56 8.72 4.97 -8.20
C SER A 56 10.03 5.25 -8.96
N LYS A 57 10.85 6.18 -8.48
CA LYS A 57 12.17 6.48 -9.07
C LYS A 57 13.08 5.25 -9.12
N ARG A 58 13.15 4.50 -8.04
CA ARG A 58 13.94 3.26 -8.01
C ARG A 58 13.42 2.20 -8.97
N MET A 59 12.11 2.06 -9.09
CA MET A 59 11.49 1.12 -10.02
C MET A 59 11.81 1.50 -11.48
N VAL A 60 11.68 2.75 -11.84
CA VAL A 60 12.03 3.26 -13.18
C VAL A 60 13.52 3.07 -13.46
N ASP A 61 14.40 3.44 -12.52
CA ASP A 61 15.86 3.34 -12.68
C ASP A 61 16.37 1.88 -12.72
N SER A 62 15.59 0.92 -12.22
CA SER A 62 15.96 -0.50 -12.25
C SER A 62 16.09 -1.07 -13.67
N GLY A 63 15.49 -0.43 -14.65
CA GLY A 63 15.43 -0.90 -16.03
C GLY A 63 14.59 -2.18 -16.22
N ARG A 64 13.87 -2.63 -15.18
CA ARG A 64 13.04 -3.83 -15.23
C ARG A 64 11.69 -3.61 -15.89
N PHE A 65 11.24 -2.35 -15.99
CA PHE A 65 9.90 -2.00 -16.45
C PHE A 65 9.92 -1.30 -17.79
N ARG A 66 9.17 -1.84 -18.75
CA ARG A 66 8.83 -1.15 -20.00
C ARG A 66 7.93 0.06 -19.71
N ARG A 67 7.05 -0.06 -18.69
CA ARG A 67 6.17 1.01 -18.24
C ARG A 67 5.87 0.84 -16.75
N PHE A 68 5.94 1.94 -16.02
CA PHE A 68 5.62 1.99 -14.61
C PHE A 68 4.60 3.09 -14.35
N TRP A 69 3.59 2.80 -13.56
CA TRP A 69 2.59 3.75 -13.11
C TRP A 69 2.77 4.06 -11.63
N GLY A 70 2.49 5.30 -11.25
CA GLY A 70 2.26 5.67 -9.86
C GLY A 70 0.86 6.23 -9.72
N VAL A 71 0.15 5.86 -8.66
CA VAL A 71 -1.18 6.37 -8.34
C VAL A 71 -1.17 7.00 -6.97
N ASP A 72 -1.58 8.27 -6.88
CA ASP A 72 -1.77 8.97 -5.61
C ASP A 72 -2.79 10.09 -5.80
N ALA A 73 -3.72 10.22 -4.90
CA ALA A 73 -4.76 11.24 -5.00
C ALA A 73 -4.25 12.64 -4.71
N TYR A 74 -3.18 12.77 -3.92
CA TYR A 74 -2.62 14.05 -3.48
C TYR A 74 -3.68 15.01 -2.91
N SER A 75 -4.58 14.46 -2.12
CA SER A 75 -5.75 15.15 -1.58
C SER A 75 -5.87 15.13 -0.06
N ASP A 76 -4.88 14.53 0.63
CA ASP A 76 -4.87 14.41 2.10
C ASP A 76 -3.62 15.06 2.73
N HIS A 77 -2.75 14.29 3.38
CA HIS A 77 -1.44 14.74 3.85
C HIS A 77 -0.40 14.76 2.71
N HIS A 78 -0.61 13.95 1.68
CA HIS A 78 0.09 14.11 0.41
C HIS A 78 -0.65 15.17 -0.42
N ASP A 79 -0.01 16.29 -0.61
CA ASP A 79 -0.60 17.46 -1.28
C ASP A 79 0.02 17.75 -2.66
N VAL A 80 -0.39 18.86 -3.25
CA VAL A 80 0.13 19.32 -4.54
C VAL A 80 1.64 19.57 -4.51
N ALA A 81 2.24 19.87 -3.36
CA ALA A 81 3.68 20.06 -3.25
C ALA A 81 4.41 18.72 -3.41
N GLN A 82 3.89 17.66 -2.81
CA GLN A 82 4.43 16.31 -2.99
C GLN A 82 4.18 15.77 -4.41
N PHE A 83 3.03 16.05 -5.03
CA PHE A 83 2.81 15.74 -6.44
C PHE A 83 3.90 16.36 -7.33
N ARG A 84 4.19 17.65 -7.14
CA ARG A 84 5.27 18.32 -7.86
C ARG A 84 6.65 17.73 -7.54
N GLN A 85 6.86 17.32 -6.31
CA GLN A 85 8.08 16.62 -5.89
C GLN A 85 8.22 15.30 -6.61
N ALA A 86 7.19 14.47 -6.67
CA ALA A 86 7.20 13.18 -7.36
C ALA A 86 7.57 13.35 -8.85
N LEU A 87 6.97 14.34 -9.54
CA LEU A 87 7.33 14.66 -10.92
C LEU A 87 8.81 15.05 -11.09
N ARG A 88 9.40 15.78 -10.14
CA ARG A 88 10.82 16.13 -10.17
C ARG A 88 11.72 14.96 -9.83
N THR A 89 11.31 14.12 -8.87
CA THR A 89 12.08 12.96 -8.38
C THR A 89 12.20 11.89 -9.45
N VAL A 90 11.09 11.51 -10.06
CA VAL A 90 11.06 10.47 -11.10
C VAL A 90 11.50 11.04 -12.46
N GLY A 91 11.16 12.28 -12.73
CA GLY A 91 11.35 12.93 -14.01
C GLY A 91 10.15 12.75 -14.93
N LEU A 92 10.25 13.36 -16.12
CA LEU A 92 9.27 13.21 -17.19
C LEU A 92 9.70 12.08 -18.14
N ASP A 93 10.11 10.97 -17.56
CA ASP A 93 10.53 9.79 -18.31
C ASP A 93 9.34 9.19 -19.07
N ARG A 94 9.61 8.64 -20.26
CA ARG A 94 8.57 8.09 -21.13
C ARG A 94 7.97 6.80 -20.60
N ASN A 95 8.67 6.10 -19.72
CA ASN A 95 8.16 4.86 -19.11
C ASN A 95 7.44 5.08 -17.79
N TYR A 96 7.30 6.30 -17.29
CA TYR A 96 6.58 6.60 -16.05
C TYR A 96 5.31 7.42 -16.30
N HIS A 97 4.23 7.01 -15.64
CA HIS A 97 2.95 7.73 -15.69
C HIS A 97 2.43 7.94 -14.27
N LEU A 98 2.43 9.17 -13.79
CA LEU A 98 1.86 9.56 -12.52
C LEU A 98 0.39 9.93 -12.70
N LEU A 99 -0.50 9.14 -12.11
CA LEU A 99 -1.95 9.31 -12.13
C LEU A 99 -2.39 9.97 -10.82
N ARG A 100 -2.94 11.18 -10.92
CA ARG A 100 -3.48 11.88 -9.75
C ARG A 100 -4.94 11.52 -9.57
N MET A 101 -5.21 10.41 -8.93
CA MET A 101 -6.55 9.88 -8.67
C MET A 101 -6.53 8.90 -7.48
N THR A 102 -7.69 8.49 -7.03
CA THR A 102 -7.81 7.45 -5.99
C THR A 102 -7.47 6.07 -6.54
N PHE A 103 -7.16 5.12 -5.66
CA PHE A 103 -6.91 3.73 -6.07
C PHE A 103 -8.13 3.07 -6.71
N ALA A 104 -9.35 3.43 -6.25
CA ALA A 104 -10.58 2.93 -6.85
C ALA A 104 -10.80 3.46 -8.27
N GLU A 105 -10.55 4.74 -8.53
CA GLU A 105 -10.62 5.30 -9.89
C GLU A 105 -9.57 4.67 -10.81
N ALA A 106 -8.35 4.49 -10.33
CA ALA A 106 -7.29 3.86 -11.11
C ALA A 106 -7.57 2.38 -11.40
N PHE A 107 -8.21 1.67 -10.47
CA PHE A 107 -8.58 0.26 -10.63
C PHE A 107 -9.43 0.01 -11.88
N GLU A 108 -10.35 0.94 -12.20
CA GLU A 108 -11.23 0.85 -13.37
C GLU A 108 -10.49 1.04 -14.71
N LEU A 109 -9.27 1.58 -14.70
CA LEU A 109 -8.50 1.84 -15.92
C LEU A 109 -7.78 0.60 -16.47
N PHE A 110 -7.61 -0.43 -15.66
CA PHE A 110 -6.78 -1.57 -16.02
C PHE A 110 -7.58 -2.88 -15.98
N PRO A 111 -7.42 -3.76 -16.97
CA PRO A 111 -8.03 -5.08 -16.94
C PRO A 111 -7.37 -5.98 -15.87
N ASP A 112 -8.03 -7.07 -15.51
CA ASP A 112 -7.44 -8.08 -14.65
C ASP A 112 -6.24 -8.75 -15.33
N GLY A 113 -5.25 -9.15 -14.53
CA GLY A 113 -4.04 -9.77 -15.04
C GLY A 113 -3.21 -8.85 -15.94
N TYR A 114 -3.22 -7.54 -15.71
CA TYR A 114 -2.50 -6.57 -16.55
C TYR A 114 -1.04 -6.37 -16.12
N PHE A 115 -0.76 -6.39 -14.82
CA PHE A 115 0.54 -6.03 -14.27
C PHE A 115 1.41 -7.25 -13.96
N ASP A 116 2.70 -7.14 -14.22
CA ASP A 116 3.72 -8.08 -13.75
C ASP A 116 4.09 -7.77 -12.29
N PHE A 117 3.87 -6.51 -11.86
CA PHE A 117 4.20 -6.04 -10.52
C PHE A 117 3.18 -5.00 -10.03
N VAL A 118 2.64 -5.23 -8.83
CA VAL A 118 1.80 -4.26 -8.09
C VAL A 118 2.41 -4.04 -6.72
N TYR A 119 2.61 -2.79 -6.33
CA TYR A 119 3.08 -2.40 -5.02
C TYR A 119 2.05 -1.54 -4.31
N VAL A 120 1.61 -1.97 -3.12
CA VAL A 120 0.59 -1.30 -2.32
C VAL A 120 1.26 -0.56 -1.16
N ASP A 121 1.19 0.77 -1.16
CA ASP A 121 1.81 1.66 -0.18
C ASP A 121 0.86 2.82 0.14
N GLY A 122 -0.24 2.50 0.76
CA GLY A 122 -1.20 3.52 1.14
C GLY A 122 -2.26 2.98 2.09
N TYR A 123 -2.89 3.88 2.84
CA TYR A 123 -3.96 3.55 3.79
C TYR A 123 -3.55 2.61 4.95
N ALA A 124 -2.27 2.59 5.34
CA ALA A 124 -1.76 1.73 6.41
C ALA A 124 -2.58 1.83 7.72
N HIS A 125 -3.04 3.03 8.08
CA HIS A 125 -3.85 3.27 9.27
C HIS A 125 -5.22 2.56 9.26
N SER A 126 -5.75 2.25 8.08
CA SER A 126 -7.01 1.51 7.91
C SER A 126 -6.78 0.10 7.37
N GLY A 127 -5.53 -0.36 7.35
CA GLY A 127 -5.17 -1.68 6.85
C GLY A 127 -5.52 -1.86 5.39
N GLU A 128 -5.09 -0.93 4.53
CA GLU A 128 -5.43 -0.98 3.11
C GLU A 128 -6.96 -1.03 2.91
N GLU A 129 -7.64 -0.14 3.64
CA GLU A 129 -9.11 -0.06 3.67
C GLU A 129 -9.78 -1.37 4.13
N GLY A 130 -9.23 -2.00 5.16
CA GLY A 130 -9.74 -3.25 5.69
C GLY A 130 -9.42 -4.46 4.80
N GLY A 131 -8.27 -4.42 4.12
CA GLY A 131 -7.79 -5.47 3.23
C GLY A 131 -8.39 -5.45 1.83
N ILE A 132 -9.32 -4.53 1.53
CA ILE A 132 -10.01 -4.49 0.23
C ILE A 132 -9.05 -4.10 -0.89
N THR A 133 -8.22 -3.08 -0.70
CA THR A 133 -7.25 -2.64 -1.71
C THR A 133 -6.31 -3.78 -2.13
N ILE A 134 -5.83 -4.57 -1.17
CA ILE A 134 -4.93 -5.71 -1.45
C ILE A 134 -5.67 -6.77 -2.28
N LEU A 135 -6.91 -7.12 -1.93
CA LEU A 135 -7.71 -8.12 -2.64
C LEU A 135 -8.06 -7.66 -4.06
N ASP A 136 -8.52 -6.41 -4.21
CA ASP A 136 -8.88 -5.85 -5.52
C ASP A 136 -7.65 -5.84 -6.45
N TRP A 137 -6.54 -5.28 -6.00
CA TRP A 137 -5.35 -5.15 -6.82
C TRP A 137 -4.62 -6.47 -7.07
N TYR A 138 -4.85 -7.50 -6.25
CA TYR A 138 -4.41 -8.86 -6.58
C TYR A 138 -5.00 -9.36 -7.90
N ALA A 139 -6.25 -9.00 -8.22
CA ALA A 139 -6.87 -9.36 -9.50
C ALA A 139 -6.10 -8.75 -10.69
N LYS A 140 -5.49 -7.57 -10.52
CA LYS A 140 -4.72 -6.88 -11.57
C LYS A 140 -3.34 -7.48 -11.83
N VAL A 141 -2.82 -8.31 -10.92
CA VAL A 141 -1.55 -9.02 -11.10
C VAL A 141 -1.72 -10.20 -12.05
N LYS A 142 -0.80 -10.36 -13.00
CA LYS A 142 -0.71 -11.54 -13.88
C LYS A 142 -0.41 -12.82 -13.08
N PRO A 143 -0.82 -14.00 -13.55
CA PRO A 143 -0.22 -15.25 -13.09
C PRO A 143 1.31 -15.20 -13.22
N GLY A 144 2.04 -15.59 -12.17
CA GLY A 144 3.50 -15.47 -12.10
C GLY A 144 4.03 -14.09 -11.80
N GLY A 145 3.18 -13.06 -11.75
CA GLY A 145 3.54 -11.70 -11.34
C GLY A 145 3.65 -11.58 -9.82
N ILE A 146 4.16 -10.44 -9.36
CA ILE A 146 4.41 -10.14 -7.96
C ILE A 146 3.41 -9.12 -7.44
N LEU A 147 2.71 -9.45 -6.35
CA LEU A 147 2.05 -8.50 -5.48
C LEU A 147 2.95 -8.22 -4.29
N ALA A 148 3.17 -6.96 -4.00
CA ALA A 148 3.99 -6.51 -2.88
C ALA A 148 3.36 -5.28 -2.20
N GLY A 149 3.85 -4.93 -1.03
CA GLY A 149 3.45 -3.70 -0.36
C GLY A 149 4.38 -3.35 0.80
N ASP A 150 4.11 -2.20 1.41
CA ASP A 150 4.86 -1.67 2.54
C ASP A 150 4.18 -1.97 3.88
N ASP A 151 4.72 -1.36 4.93
CA ASP A 151 4.11 -1.30 6.27
C ASP A 151 3.86 -2.69 6.90
N TYR A 152 4.71 -3.68 6.63
CA TYR A 152 4.62 -4.99 7.28
C TYR A 152 5.25 -4.94 8.68
N ASP A 153 4.49 -4.39 9.61
CA ASP A 153 4.82 -4.33 11.03
C ASP A 153 3.57 -4.70 11.86
N PRO A 154 3.56 -5.88 12.51
CA PRO A 154 2.36 -6.36 13.21
C PRO A 154 1.97 -5.50 14.41
N VAL A 155 2.91 -4.74 14.98
CA VAL A 155 2.65 -3.87 16.14
C VAL A 155 2.22 -2.48 15.69
N ARG A 156 2.87 -1.93 14.67
CA ARG A 156 2.60 -0.57 14.20
C ARG A 156 1.40 -0.52 13.25
N TRP A 157 1.31 -1.49 12.36
CA TRP A 157 0.32 -1.58 11.28
C TRP A 157 -0.44 -2.91 11.27
N PRO A 158 -1.05 -3.31 12.39
CA PRO A 158 -1.65 -4.65 12.52
C PRO A 158 -2.73 -4.96 11.49
N LEU A 159 -3.47 -3.96 11.04
CA LEU A 159 -4.51 -4.16 10.03
C LEU A 159 -3.94 -4.41 8.62
N VAL A 160 -2.76 -3.87 8.30
CA VAL A 160 -2.04 -4.20 7.04
C VAL A 160 -1.63 -5.65 7.07
N VAL A 161 -0.95 -6.08 8.14
CA VAL A 161 -0.50 -7.47 8.30
C VAL A 161 -1.69 -8.44 8.25
N TRP A 162 -2.80 -8.09 8.90
CA TRP A 162 -4.04 -8.90 8.83
C TRP A 162 -4.58 -8.99 7.40
N GLY A 163 -4.61 -7.88 6.64
CA GLY A 163 -5.04 -7.89 5.23
C GLY A 163 -4.19 -8.81 4.37
N VAL A 164 -2.87 -8.77 4.54
CA VAL A 164 -1.92 -9.65 3.86
C VAL A 164 -2.13 -11.11 4.25
N HIS A 165 -2.25 -11.40 5.55
CA HIS A 165 -2.50 -12.76 6.04
C HIS A 165 -3.85 -13.31 5.56
N ASN A 166 -4.90 -12.48 5.50
CA ASN A 166 -6.19 -12.88 4.93
C ASN A 166 -6.06 -13.28 3.46
N LEU A 167 -5.31 -12.53 2.64
CA LEU A 167 -5.05 -12.90 1.26
C LEU A 167 -4.27 -14.22 1.19
N VAL A 168 -3.13 -14.29 1.88
CA VAL A 168 -2.23 -15.47 1.83
C VAL A 168 -2.93 -16.74 2.28
N SER A 169 -3.76 -16.70 3.32
CA SER A 169 -4.52 -17.85 3.80
C SER A 169 -5.51 -18.40 2.77
N GLN A 170 -6.00 -17.55 1.86
CA GLN A 170 -6.93 -17.96 0.80
C GLN A 170 -6.22 -18.51 -0.45
N ILE A 171 -5.03 -18.02 -0.74
CA ILE A 171 -4.30 -18.41 -1.96
C ILE A 171 -3.25 -19.51 -1.71
N GLY A 172 -2.83 -19.71 -0.45
CA GLY A 172 -1.93 -20.81 -0.07
C GLY A 172 -0.51 -20.71 -0.63
N VAL A 173 0.01 -19.50 -0.84
CA VAL A 173 1.39 -19.30 -1.33
C VAL A 173 2.30 -18.81 -0.18
N PRO A 174 3.63 -18.99 -0.28
CA PRO A 174 4.55 -18.43 0.68
C PRO A 174 4.45 -16.89 0.73
N LEU A 175 4.43 -16.34 1.94
CA LEU A 175 4.57 -14.91 2.18
C LEU A 175 6.04 -14.60 2.45
N GLN A 176 6.62 -13.68 1.69
CA GLN A 176 7.98 -13.23 1.86
C GLN A 176 7.99 -11.80 2.42
N VAL A 177 8.99 -11.50 3.26
CA VAL A 177 9.17 -10.19 3.89
C VAL A 177 10.64 -9.78 3.81
N THR A 178 10.90 -8.52 3.49
CA THR A 178 12.26 -7.99 3.42
C THR A 178 12.86 -7.84 4.82
N GLU A 179 14.17 -8.13 4.95
CA GLU A 179 14.86 -8.06 6.23
C GLU A 179 15.24 -6.62 6.64
N ASN A 180 15.73 -5.83 5.68
CA ASN A 180 16.37 -4.55 5.99
C ASN A 180 15.38 -3.40 5.98
N ILE A 181 15.45 -2.60 7.05
CA ILE A 181 14.73 -1.33 7.19
C ILE A 181 15.74 -0.22 7.54
N LEU A 182 15.37 1.03 7.30
CA LEU A 182 16.16 2.21 7.69
C LEU A 182 15.24 3.24 8.33
N GLU A 183 15.26 3.29 9.65
CA GLU A 183 14.42 4.17 10.45
C GLU A 183 14.55 5.65 10.03
N GLY A 184 13.44 6.36 10.07
CA GLY A 184 13.38 7.78 9.70
C GLY A 184 13.44 8.06 8.20
N THR A 185 13.36 7.04 7.36
CA THR A 185 13.32 7.17 5.89
C THR A 185 12.04 6.57 5.33
N TYR A 186 11.84 6.64 4.01
CA TYR A 186 10.74 5.95 3.32
C TYR A 186 10.86 4.41 3.37
N ASN A 187 11.99 3.86 3.82
CA ASN A 187 12.23 2.44 4.06
C ASN A 187 12.15 2.10 5.56
N ASN A 188 11.21 2.70 6.27
CA ASN A 188 11.10 2.63 7.73
C ASN A 188 10.47 1.31 8.22
N TYR A 189 9.73 0.62 7.37
CA TYR A 189 9.10 -0.67 7.66
C TYR A 189 9.51 -1.72 6.63
N ALA A 190 9.33 -2.99 7.00
CA ALA A 190 9.56 -4.10 6.08
C ALA A 190 8.49 -4.11 4.98
N SER A 191 8.87 -4.54 3.80
CA SER A 191 7.93 -4.78 2.70
C SER A 191 7.60 -6.26 2.60
N TRP A 192 6.35 -6.56 2.37
CA TRP A 192 5.87 -7.91 2.09
C TRP A 192 5.73 -8.13 0.59
N PHE A 193 5.88 -9.37 0.15
CA PHE A 193 5.66 -9.73 -1.26
C PHE A 193 5.33 -11.21 -1.43
N LEU A 194 4.64 -11.50 -2.52
CA LEU A 194 4.29 -12.86 -2.93
C LEU A 194 4.22 -12.95 -4.46
N THR A 195 4.42 -14.16 -4.97
CA THR A 195 4.20 -14.46 -6.39
C THR A 195 2.81 -15.03 -6.59
N LYS A 196 2.02 -14.45 -7.49
CA LYS A 196 0.70 -14.97 -7.84
C LYS A 196 0.83 -16.33 -8.53
N PRO A 197 0.13 -17.37 -8.06
CA PRO A 197 0.22 -18.69 -8.69
C PRO A 197 -0.30 -18.67 -10.14
N ALA A 198 0.21 -19.60 -10.95
CA ALA A 198 -0.20 -19.74 -12.35
C ALA A 198 -1.65 -20.22 -12.47
N GLU A 199 -2.09 -21.06 -11.54
CA GLU A 199 -3.46 -21.52 -11.47
C GLU A 199 -4.35 -20.46 -10.81
N GLY A 200 -5.57 -20.30 -11.35
CA GLY A 200 -6.50 -19.30 -10.85
C GLY A 200 -6.88 -19.56 -9.40
N THR A 201 -6.78 -18.53 -8.58
CA THR A 201 -7.36 -18.53 -7.24
C THR A 201 -8.87 -18.33 -7.36
N GLY A 202 -9.65 -19.05 -6.55
CA GLY A 202 -11.09 -18.84 -6.47
C GLY A 202 -11.46 -17.40 -6.11
N LEU A 203 -12.75 -17.12 -5.94
CA LEU A 203 -13.22 -15.81 -5.50
C LEU A 203 -12.66 -15.49 -4.10
N LEU A 204 -11.79 -14.49 -4.02
CA LEU A 204 -11.24 -13.99 -2.77
C LEU A 204 -12.32 -13.25 -1.97
N LYS A 205 -12.31 -13.40 -0.67
CA LYS A 205 -13.30 -12.80 0.23
C LYS A 205 -12.61 -11.89 1.24
N PRO A 206 -13.12 -10.67 1.43
CA PRO A 206 -12.67 -9.83 2.53
C PRO A 206 -13.01 -10.49 3.87
N ASP A 207 -12.12 -10.35 4.85
CA ASP A 207 -12.43 -10.70 6.23
C ASP A 207 -13.44 -9.68 6.79
N PRO A 208 -14.63 -10.11 7.27
CA PRO A 208 -15.68 -9.17 7.65
C PRO A 208 -15.34 -8.37 8.92
N VAL A 209 -14.49 -8.89 9.78
CA VAL A 209 -14.05 -8.18 11.00
C VAL A 209 -13.05 -7.11 10.62
N LEU A 210 -12.03 -7.47 9.83
CA LEU A 210 -11.03 -6.55 9.31
C LEU A 210 -11.66 -5.42 8.48
N GLN A 211 -12.57 -5.78 7.57
CA GLN A 211 -13.27 -4.79 6.73
C GLN A 211 -14.01 -3.76 7.58
N ARG A 212 -14.77 -4.21 8.59
CA ARG A 212 -15.48 -3.32 9.51
C ARG A 212 -14.51 -2.40 10.26
N LEU A 213 -13.42 -2.95 10.80
CA LEU A 213 -12.40 -2.17 11.50
C LEU A 213 -11.76 -1.12 10.59
N GLY A 214 -11.39 -1.48 9.37
CA GLY A 214 -10.81 -0.55 8.39
C GLY A 214 -11.75 0.61 8.05
N ILE A 215 -13.05 0.35 7.87
CA ILE A 215 -14.08 1.37 7.64
C ILE A 215 -14.22 2.30 8.85
N GLU A 216 -14.25 1.74 10.07
CA GLU A 216 -14.36 2.50 11.31
C GLU A 216 -13.14 3.42 11.51
N GLU A 217 -11.92 2.90 11.34
CA GLU A 217 -10.69 3.67 11.45
C GLU A 217 -10.59 4.78 10.41
N ARG A 218 -10.95 4.49 9.16
CA ARG A 218 -11.00 5.52 8.10
C ARG A 218 -11.96 6.64 8.45
N ALA A 219 -13.16 6.31 8.96
CA ALA A 219 -14.16 7.30 9.37
C ALA A 219 -13.68 8.14 10.57
N ALA A 220 -13.04 7.51 11.56
CA ALA A 220 -12.50 8.19 12.75
C ALA A 220 -11.36 9.16 12.37
N ILE A 221 -10.43 8.74 11.50
CA ILE A 221 -9.35 9.57 10.99
C ILE A 221 -9.89 10.78 10.21
N ALA A 222 -10.89 10.56 9.34
CA ALA A 222 -11.52 11.64 8.58
C ALA A 222 -12.23 12.67 9.50
N ALA A 223 -12.91 12.20 10.55
CA ALA A 223 -13.55 13.07 11.54
C ALA A 223 -12.52 13.92 12.32
N ARG A 224 -11.39 13.33 12.72
CA ARG A 224 -10.30 14.03 13.42
C ARG A 224 -9.65 15.11 12.55
N LYS A 225 -9.48 14.86 11.25
CA LYS A 225 -8.96 15.85 10.29
C LYS A 225 -9.91 17.07 10.18
N LYS A 226 -11.23 16.85 10.11
CA LYS A 226 -12.24 17.93 10.03
C LYS A 226 -12.24 18.81 11.27
N THR A 227 -12.14 18.23 12.48
CA THR A 227 -12.11 18.99 13.74
C THR A 227 -10.85 19.84 13.87
N LYS A 228 -9.69 19.37 13.42
CA LYS A 228 -8.45 20.17 13.40
C LYS A 228 -8.52 21.33 12.40
N SER A 229 -9.07 21.11 11.21
CA SER A 229 -9.25 22.16 10.20
C SER A 229 -10.25 23.25 10.62
N GLY A 230 -11.30 22.89 11.36
CA GLY A 230 -12.28 23.85 11.90
C GLY A 230 -11.72 24.76 13.01
N ARG A 231 -10.73 24.29 13.79
CA ARG A 231 -10.08 25.09 14.83
C ARG A 231 -9.10 26.16 14.31
N VAL A 232 -8.55 25.99 13.12
CA VAL A 232 -7.59 26.94 12.51
C VAL A 232 -8.31 28.15 11.90
N LYS A 233 -9.63 28.12 11.70
CA LYS A 233 -10.44 29.23 11.15
C LYS A 233 -11.07 30.12 12.19
N GLY A 234 -10.75 29.98 13.47
CA GLY A 234 -11.19 30.89 14.54
C GLY A 234 -10.40 32.21 14.47
N THR A 235 -11.10 33.30 14.20
CA THR A 235 -10.71 34.72 14.13
C THR A 235 -9.74 35.11 15.24
N PRO A 236 -8.68 35.89 14.95
CA PRO A 236 -7.90 36.52 16.03
C PRO A 236 -8.78 37.50 16.80
N PRO A 237 -8.57 37.67 18.12
CA PRO A 237 -9.31 38.64 18.88
C PRO A 237 -8.97 40.06 18.39
N THR A 238 -9.96 40.82 17.99
CA THR A 238 -9.87 42.25 17.79
C THR A 238 -9.59 42.88 19.14
N GLY A 239 -8.31 43.14 19.41
CA GLY A 239 -7.87 43.96 20.54
C GLY A 239 -8.05 45.42 20.20
N SER A 240 -8.84 46.09 20.99
CA SER A 240 -8.96 47.56 21.11
C SER A 240 -7.67 48.18 21.63
#